data_c6b75d74e1ec14d7b527263e7fe4df9e
#
_entry.id   c6b75d74e1ec14d7b527263e7fe4df9e
#
_cell.length_a   1.000
_cell.length_b   1.000
_cell.length_c   1.000
_cell.angle_alpha   90.00
_cell.angle_beta   90.00
_cell.angle_gamma   90.00
#
_symmetry.space_group_name_H-M   'P 1'
#
loop_
_entity.id
_entity.type
_entity.pdbx_description
1 polymer ?
#
loop_
_entity_poly.entity_id
_entity_poly.type
_entity_poly.pdbx_seq_one_letter_code
_entity_poly.pdbx_strand_id
1 'polypeptide(L)'
;MTQKIKFPTIIINSLLVKQEPDHTAYFQEFHDGINVLYGANGGGKTSIIQLLVYVLGYDVSNWIDEVLLCDVVYAEVELNGQILTFRRKINNKAQQSLFVSFDNLNSSLEKNIDSWVEYPYSISKNKESFSQKIFNILDIPENKVDNNVNMTLHQLLRFVYKKQSDSSTYILNQEDWDSSLKREAIQDYLLGFYDNELYDARIKLKSYEKDVAKYTTEINSIKTILVNSDIGVKTTSLTEFCEDVEKETLPVWLQFICA
;
A
#
# COMPACT_ATOMS: atom_id res chain seq x y z
N MET A 1 -1.71 27.70 -20.27
CA MET A 1 -0.48 26.87 -20.13
C MET A 1 -0.95 25.46 -19.84
N THR A 2 -0.84 24.53 -20.77
CA THR A 2 -1.18 23.13 -20.57
C THR A 2 -0.14 22.54 -19.61
N GLN A 3 -0.51 22.23 -18.39
CA GLN A 3 0.33 21.45 -17.49
C GLN A 3 0.60 20.11 -18.17
N LYS A 4 1.87 19.88 -18.50
CA LYS A 4 2.33 18.57 -18.98
C LYS A 4 2.12 17.61 -17.81
N ILE A 5 1.17 16.69 -17.92
CA ILE A 5 0.99 15.62 -16.93
C ILE A 5 2.29 14.82 -16.93
N LYS A 6 3.06 14.95 -15.86
CA LYS A 6 4.29 14.19 -15.66
C LYS A 6 3.90 12.89 -14.97
N PHE A 7 3.90 11.80 -15.70
CA PHE A 7 3.65 10.48 -15.10
C PHE A 7 4.85 10.07 -14.25
N PRO A 8 4.65 9.53 -13.05
CA PRO A 8 5.72 8.98 -12.24
C PRO A 8 6.35 7.78 -12.96
N THR A 9 7.67 7.73 -12.97
CA THR A 9 8.42 6.65 -13.64
C THR A 9 9.31 5.91 -12.66
N ILE A 10 9.28 4.58 -12.75
CA ILE A 10 10.19 3.67 -12.04
C ILE A 10 10.87 2.81 -13.10
N ILE A 11 12.17 2.96 -13.26
CA ILE A 11 12.99 2.16 -14.16
C ILE A 11 13.96 1.35 -13.30
N ILE A 12 14.11 0.08 -13.61
CA ILE A 12 15.05 -0.81 -12.93
C ILE A 12 16.25 -1.00 -13.84
N ASN A 13 17.42 -0.54 -13.41
CA ASN A 13 18.64 -0.60 -14.20
C ASN A 13 19.38 -1.91 -13.97
N SER A 14 19.45 -2.38 -12.72
CA SER A 14 20.13 -3.64 -12.40
C SER A 14 19.63 -4.29 -11.14
N LEU A 15 19.86 -5.59 -11.01
CA LEU A 15 19.62 -6.43 -9.84
C LEU A 15 20.90 -7.17 -9.49
N LEU A 16 21.33 -7.07 -8.23
CA LEU A 16 22.47 -7.77 -7.68
C LEU A 16 22.06 -8.54 -6.44
N VAL A 17 22.37 -9.83 -6.41
CA VAL A 17 22.15 -10.70 -5.24
C VAL A 17 23.50 -11.19 -4.73
N LYS A 18 23.75 -11.01 -3.44
CA LYS A 18 25.03 -11.40 -2.82
C LYS A 18 24.82 -12.36 -1.67
N GLN A 19 25.79 -13.23 -1.52
CA GLN A 19 26.11 -13.93 -0.30
C GLN A 19 27.33 -13.21 0.29
N GLU A 20 27.13 -12.51 1.40
CA GLU A 20 28.20 -11.69 1.99
C GLU A 20 29.31 -12.58 2.57
N PRO A 21 30.60 -12.14 2.63
CA PRO A 21 30.98 -10.77 2.28
C PRO A 21 31.19 -10.51 0.78
N ASP A 22 31.65 -11.48 -0.03
CA ASP A 22 32.22 -11.16 -1.36
C ASP A 22 31.63 -11.97 -2.53
N HIS A 23 30.74 -12.93 -2.27
CA HIS A 23 30.22 -13.79 -3.31
C HIS A 23 28.99 -13.18 -4.01
N THR A 24 29.10 -12.94 -5.32
CA THR A 24 27.95 -12.56 -6.16
C THR A 24 27.22 -13.81 -6.62
N ALA A 25 26.00 -14.01 -6.09
CA ALA A 25 25.14 -15.13 -6.46
C ALA A 25 24.42 -14.90 -7.80
N TYR A 26 24.04 -13.64 -8.07
CA TYR A 26 23.37 -13.27 -9.31
C TYR A 26 23.56 -11.79 -9.59
N PHE A 27 23.79 -11.44 -10.88
CA PHE A 27 23.79 -10.06 -11.36
C PHE A 27 23.14 -9.98 -12.73
N GLN A 28 22.28 -8.98 -12.93
CA GLN A 28 21.64 -8.71 -14.20
C GLN A 28 21.44 -7.21 -14.38
N GLU A 29 21.83 -6.71 -15.53
CA GLU A 29 21.44 -5.40 -16.02
C GLU A 29 20.17 -5.52 -16.87
N PHE A 30 19.31 -4.52 -16.78
CA PHE A 30 18.09 -4.42 -17.57
C PHE A 30 18.22 -3.28 -18.57
N HIS A 31 17.55 -3.39 -19.70
CA HIS A 31 17.47 -2.35 -20.72
C HIS A 31 16.05 -1.78 -20.80
N ASP A 32 15.90 -0.64 -21.43
CA ASP A 32 14.59 -0.04 -21.68
C ASP A 32 13.69 -0.97 -22.51
N GLY A 33 12.41 -1.02 -22.12
CA GLY A 33 11.41 -1.81 -22.80
C GLY A 33 11.26 -3.22 -22.25
N ILE A 34 11.10 -4.22 -23.10
CA ILE A 34 10.75 -5.58 -22.72
C ILE A 34 12.02 -6.39 -22.43
N ASN A 35 12.18 -6.84 -21.19
CA ASN A 35 13.22 -7.77 -20.78
C ASN A 35 12.62 -9.18 -20.63
N VAL A 36 13.25 -10.18 -21.23
CA VAL A 36 12.77 -11.57 -21.22
C VAL A 36 13.75 -12.46 -20.47
N LEU A 37 13.29 -13.02 -19.35
CA LEU A 37 14.04 -14.01 -18.58
C LEU A 37 13.67 -15.43 -19.05
N TYR A 38 14.61 -16.15 -19.63
CA TYR A 38 14.39 -17.50 -20.12
C TYR A 38 15.38 -18.51 -19.50
N GLY A 39 15.04 -19.78 -19.52
CA GLY A 39 15.88 -20.85 -18.98
C GLY A 39 15.06 -22.10 -18.64
N ALA A 40 15.76 -23.17 -18.22
CA ALA A 40 15.15 -24.45 -17.84
C ALA A 40 14.18 -24.31 -16.65
N ASN A 41 13.25 -25.26 -16.50
CA ASN A 41 12.41 -25.33 -15.31
C ASN A 41 13.29 -25.59 -14.07
N GLY A 42 12.96 -24.94 -12.95
CA GLY A 42 13.80 -24.97 -11.74
C GLY A 42 15.02 -24.04 -11.76
N GLY A 43 15.28 -23.32 -12.86
CA GLY A 43 16.45 -22.45 -13.02
C GLY A 43 16.37 -21.09 -12.29
N GLY A 44 15.51 -20.92 -11.27
CA GLY A 44 15.48 -19.72 -10.43
C GLY A 44 14.77 -18.51 -11.04
N LYS A 45 14.13 -18.62 -12.24
CA LYS A 45 13.47 -17.47 -12.89
C LYS A 45 12.44 -16.76 -11.99
N THR A 46 11.60 -17.55 -11.34
CA THR A 46 10.58 -17.02 -10.41
C THR A 46 11.23 -16.33 -9.21
N SER A 47 12.30 -16.92 -8.67
CA SER A 47 13.03 -16.35 -7.53
C SER A 47 13.68 -15.02 -7.87
N ILE A 48 14.22 -14.86 -9.09
CA ILE A 48 14.80 -13.60 -9.58
C ILE A 48 13.71 -12.51 -9.62
N ILE A 49 12.55 -12.82 -10.20
CA ILE A 49 11.43 -11.85 -10.25
C ILE A 49 10.91 -11.55 -8.84
N GLN A 50 10.82 -12.54 -7.95
CA GLN A 50 10.43 -12.33 -6.56
C GLN A 50 11.44 -11.42 -5.83
N LEU A 51 12.76 -11.63 -6.01
CA LEU A 51 13.79 -10.77 -5.43
C LEU A 51 13.72 -9.34 -5.98
N LEU A 52 13.40 -9.19 -7.26
CA LEU A 52 13.22 -7.89 -7.90
C LEU A 52 12.07 -7.10 -7.25
N VAL A 53 10.89 -7.70 -7.13
CA VAL A 53 9.76 -7.01 -6.49
C VAL A 53 9.98 -6.85 -4.98
N TYR A 54 10.69 -7.78 -4.35
CA TYR A 54 11.03 -7.72 -2.93
C TYR A 54 11.91 -6.51 -2.60
N VAL A 55 12.97 -6.27 -3.36
CA VAL A 55 13.85 -5.11 -3.13
C VAL A 55 13.15 -3.79 -3.42
N LEU A 56 12.08 -3.78 -4.24
CA LEU A 56 11.23 -2.63 -4.47
C LEU A 56 10.20 -2.38 -3.35
N GLY A 57 10.17 -3.21 -2.31
CA GLY A 57 9.25 -3.04 -1.18
C GLY A 57 8.05 -3.99 -1.15
N TYR A 58 7.94 -4.93 -2.09
CA TYR A 58 6.97 -6.01 -1.98
C TYR A 58 7.33 -6.92 -0.80
N ASP A 59 6.34 -7.41 -0.06
CA ASP A 59 6.61 -8.33 1.05
C ASP A 59 6.53 -9.78 0.58
N VAL A 60 7.63 -10.50 0.75
CA VAL A 60 7.75 -11.93 0.45
C VAL A 60 8.19 -12.64 1.72
N SER A 61 7.39 -13.56 2.22
CA SER A 61 7.63 -14.22 3.51
C SER A 61 8.03 -15.68 3.42
N ASN A 62 7.92 -16.30 2.23
CA ASN A 62 8.20 -17.72 2.04
C ASN A 62 9.21 -17.91 0.92
N TRP A 63 10.47 -17.77 1.26
CA TRP A 63 11.57 -18.05 0.35
C TRP A 63 11.86 -19.54 0.27
N ILE A 64 12.28 -20.00 -0.91
CA ILE A 64 12.88 -21.33 -1.07
C ILE A 64 14.29 -21.36 -0.45
N ASP A 65 14.75 -22.54 -0.07
CA ASP A 65 16.02 -22.70 0.64
C ASP A 65 17.21 -22.14 -0.13
N GLU A 66 17.23 -22.26 -1.46
CA GLU A 66 18.29 -21.75 -2.31
C GLU A 66 18.41 -20.21 -2.25
N VAL A 67 17.30 -19.52 -2.13
CA VAL A 67 17.30 -18.04 -1.98
C VAL A 67 17.78 -17.65 -0.57
N LEU A 68 17.47 -18.44 0.45
CA LEU A 68 17.92 -18.22 1.83
C LEU A 68 19.42 -18.42 2.02
N LEU A 69 20.12 -19.02 1.06
CA LEU A 69 21.60 -19.04 1.03
C LEU A 69 22.20 -17.68 0.68
N CYS A 70 21.41 -16.77 0.15
CA CYS A 70 21.83 -15.40 -0.16
C CYS A 70 21.46 -14.48 1.03
N ASP A 71 22.32 -13.49 1.30
CA ASP A 71 22.15 -12.60 2.46
C ASP A 71 21.42 -11.30 2.10
N VAL A 72 21.64 -10.80 0.87
CA VAL A 72 21.21 -9.46 0.53
C VAL A 72 20.93 -9.31 -0.97
N VAL A 73 19.92 -8.52 -1.28
CA VAL A 73 19.60 -8.09 -2.64
C VAL A 73 19.74 -6.58 -2.76
N TYR A 74 20.31 -6.15 -3.89
CA TYR A 74 20.42 -4.75 -4.30
C TYR A 74 19.69 -4.55 -5.62
N ALA A 75 19.11 -3.38 -5.81
CA ALA A 75 18.63 -2.93 -7.11
C ALA A 75 19.02 -1.48 -7.34
N GLU A 76 19.59 -1.19 -8.50
CA GLU A 76 19.69 0.17 -8.98
C GLU A 76 18.41 0.53 -9.69
N VAL A 77 17.81 1.63 -9.27
CA VAL A 77 16.54 2.12 -9.80
C VAL A 77 16.65 3.60 -10.17
N GLU A 78 15.93 4.00 -11.19
CA GLU A 78 15.74 5.40 -11.54
C GLU A 78 14.29 5.79 -11.27
N LEU A 79 14.09 6.78 -10.40
CA LEU A 79 12.81 7.35 -10.02
C LEU A 79 12.71 8.78 -10.51
N ASN A 80 11.83 9.07 -11.46
CA ASN A 80 11.68 10.39 -12.07
C ASN A 80 13.00 11.03 -12.55
N GLY A 81 13.95 10.21 -13.03
CA GLY A 81 15.27 10.65 -13.47
C GLY A 81 16.34 10.70 -12.36
N GLN A 82 16.01 10.35 -11.14
CA GLN A 82 16.95 10.24 -10.03
C GLN A 82 17.39 8.78 -9.84
N ILE A 83 18.70 8.53 -9.90
CA ILE A 83 19.27 7.20 -9.67
C ILE A 83 19.45 6.96 -8.18
N LEU A 84 19.00 5.80 -7.71
CA LEU A 84 19.13 5.33 -6.34
C LEU A 84 19.48 3.84 -6.33
N THR A 85 20.13 3.41 -5.27
CA THR A 85 20.35 1.99 -5.01
C THR A 85 19.60 1.57 -3.76
N PHE A 86 18.75 0.56 -3.91
CA PHE A 86 18.04 -0.09 -2.79
C PHE A 86 18.80 -1.31 -2.34
N ARG A 87 18.77 -1.58 -1.04
CA ARG A 87 19.37 -2.76 -0.42
C ARG A 87 18.38 -3.34 0.57
N ARG A 88 18.14 -4.66 0.50
CA ARG A 88 17.29 -5.37 1.45
C ARG A 88 17.90 -6.70 1.83
N LYS A 89 17.88 -7.05 3.13
CA LYS A 89 18.33 -8.36 3.61
C LYS A 89 17.33 -9.45 3.20
N ILE A 90 17.83 -10.61 2.82
CA ILE A 90 17.00 -11.77 2.46
C ILE A 90 16.80 -12.62 3.70
N ASN A 91 15.57 -12.76 4.15
CA ASN A 91 15.19 -13.68 5.23
C ASN A 91 13.64 -13.80 5.26
N ASN A 92 13.12 -14.69 6.09
CA ASN A 92 11.67 -14.96 6.22
C ASN A 92 10.94 -14.00 7.17
N LYS A 93 11.55 -12.88 7.59
CA LYS A 93 10.85 -11.89 8.41
C LYS A 93 10.01 -10.98 7.53
N ALA A 94 8.74 -10.84 7.86
CA ALA A 94 7.86 -9.89 7.20
C ALA A 94 8.23 -8.43 7.54
N GLN A 95 7.86 -7.51 6.66
CA GLN A 95 7.91 -6.05 6.88
C GLN A 95 9.29 -5.52 7.31
N GLN A 96 10.36 -6.03 6.69
CA GLN A 96 11.70 -5.58 6.97
C GLN A 96 11.97 -4.18 6.42
N SER A 97 12.84 -3.44 7.13
CA SER A 97 13.40 -2.17 6.67
C SER A 97 14.17 -2.34 5.36
N LEU A 98 14.22 -1.27 4.59
CA LEU A 98 15.06 -1.15 3.40
C LEU A 98 16.10 -0.07 3.61
N PHE A 99 17.24 -0.23 2.97
CA PHE A 99 18.30 0.76 2.95
C PHE A 99 18.37 1.39 1.57
N VAL A 100 18.55 2.70 1.53
CA VAL A 100 18.61 3.48 0.29
C VAL A 100 19.93 4.25 0.25
N SER A 101 20.65 4.13 -0.84
CA SER A 101 21.74 5.01 -1.23
C SER A 101 21.28 5.89 -2.39
N PHE A 102 21.60 7.17 -2.35
CA PHE A 102 21.26 8.16 -3.38
C PHE A 102 22.33 8.22 -4.47
N ASP A 103 22.89 7.08 -4.83
CA ASP A 103 23.93 6.90 -5.84
C ASP A 103 23.67 5.64 -6.67
N ASN A 104 24.41 5.49 -7.76
CA ASN A 104 24.42 4.27 -8.57
C ASN A 104 24.94 3.05 -7.78
N LEU A 105 24.71 1.85 -8.30
CA LEU A 105 25.06 0.60 -7.64
C LEU A 105 26.55 0.52 -7.31
N ASN A 106 27.43 0.82 -8.26
CA ASN A 106 28.88 0.69 -8.08
C ASN A 106 29.39 1.61 -6.96
N SER A 107 29.02 2.88 -7.00
CA SER A 107 29.39 3.84 -5.95
C SER A 107 28.78 3.49 -4.59
N SER A 108 27.60 2.90 -4.60
CA SER A 108 26.91 2.49 -3.37
C SER A 108 27.56 1.27 -2.71
N LEU A 109 28.09 0.34 -3.50
CA LEU A 109 28.79 -0.85 -2.98
C LEU A 109 30.15 -0.52 -2.35
N GLU A 110 30.81 0.58 -2.77
CA GLU A 110 32.06 1.06 -2.18
C GLU A 110 31.85 1.75 -0.81
N LYS A 111 30.62 2.14 -0.51
CA LYS A 111 30.28 2.85 0.73
C LYS A 111 30.10 1.90 1.92
N ASN A 112 30.49 2.39 3.11
CA ASN A 112 30.12 1.72 4.34
C ASN A 112 28.58 1.73 4.49
N ILE A 113 28.02 0.65 5.03
CA ILE A 113 26.58 0.52 5.31
C ILE A 113 26.04 1.65 6.19
N ASP A 114 26.85 2.21 7.07
CA ASP A 114 26.46 3.34 7.94
C ASP A 114 26.14 4.63 7.17
N SER A 115 26.55 4.73 5.90
CA SER A 115 26.22 5.85 5.02
C SER A 115 24.89 5.68 4.28
N TRP A 116 24.28 4.49 4.37
CA TRP A 116 22.99 4.22 3.78
C TRP A 116 21.87 4.70 4.72
N VAL A 117 20.78 5.20 4.15
CA VAL A 117 19.63 5.63 4.93
C VAL A 117 18.68 4.46 5.10
N GLU A 118 18.41 4.09 6.35
CA GLU A 118 17.44 3.05 6.70
C GLU A 118 16.03 3.62 6.75
N TYR A 119 15.12 3.05 5.96
CA TYR A 119 13.70 3.34 5.99
C TYR A 119 12.92 2.13 6.52
N PRO A 120 12.09 2.31 7.57
CA PRO A 120 11.20 1.24 8.04
C PRO A 120 10.15 0.90 6.97
N TYR A 121 9.64 -0.33 7.01
CA TYR A 121 8.54 -0.77 6.15
C TYR A 121 7.25 0.01 6.44
N SER A 122 6.91 0.15 7.71
CA SER A 122 5.72 0.87 8.17
C SER A 122 6.09 2.23 8.74
N ILE A 123 5.17 3.18 8.62
CA ILE A 123 5.33 4.53 9.18
C ILE A 123 5.46 4.47 10.70
N SER A 124 6.32 5.29 11.26
CA SER A 124 6.43 5.51 12.70
C SER A 124 6.34 6.99 13.02
N LYS A 125 6.10 7.34 14.30
CA LYS A 125 5.96 8.74 14.72
C LYS A 125 7.19 9.61 14.36
N ASN A 126 8.37 9.02 14.25
CA ASN A 126 9.64 9.72 14.10
C ASN A 126 10.44 9.36 12.84
N LYS A 127 9.95 8.43 12.02
CA LYS A 127 10.65 7.99 10.81
C LYS A 127 9.65 7.83 9.66
N GLU A 128 9.98 8.44 8.53
CA GLU A 128 9.34 8.23 7.24
C GLU A 128 9.49 6.76 6.82
N SER A 129 8.45 6.15 6.27
CA SER A 129 8.53 4.79 5.75
C SER A 129 9.18 4.78 4.36
N PHE A 130 9.68 3.61 3.94
CA PHE A 130 10.22 3.43 2.59
C PHE A 130 9.19 3.84 1.52
N SER A 131 7.94 3.41 1.66
CA SER A 131 6.89 3.75 0.69
C SER A 131 6.64 5.25 0.58
N GLN A 132 6.60 5.97 1.72
CA GLN A 132 6.45 7.42 1.71
C GLN A 132 7.62 8.10 0.99
N LYS A 133 8.85 7.66 1.28
CA LYS A 133 10.03 8.22 0.61
C LYS A 133 9.96 8.06 -0.91
N ILE A 134 9.56 6.87 -1.38
CA ILE A 134 9.41 6.61 -2.81
C ILE A 134 8.29 7.47 -3.41
N PHE A 135 7.15 7.58 -2.74
CA PHE A 135 6.03 8.41 -3.21
C PHE A 135 6.43 9.89 -3.30
N ASN A 136 7.16 10.40 -2.32
CA ASN A 136 7.69 11.77 -2.36
C ASN A 136 8.62 12.01 -3.55
N ILE A 137 9.51 11.07 -3.87
CA ILE A 137 10.41 11.18 -5.04
C ILE A 137 9.62 11.11 -6.35
N LEU A 138 8.56 10.33 -6.38
CA LEU A 138 7.70 10.17 -7.55
C LEU A 138 6.68 11.30 -7.74
N ASP A 139 6.65 12.30 -6.85
CA ASP A 139 5.62 13.36 -6.79
C ASP A 139 4.20 12.77 -6.67
N ILE A 140 4.10 11.64 -5.99
CA ILE A 140 2.84 10.95 -5.74
C ILE A 140 2.30 11.41 -4.39
N PRO A 141 1.05 11.93 -4.29
CA PRO A 141 0.51 12.41 -3.02
C PRO A 141 0.45 11.30 -1.97
N GLU A 142 0.79 11.61 -0.73
CA GLU A 142 0.64 10.67 0.38
C GLU A 142 -0.84 10.35 0.62
N ASN A 143 -1.14 9.07 0.75
CA ASN A 143 -2.50 8.58 0.86
C ASN A 143 -2.73 7.83 2.15
N LYS A 144 -3.78 8.23 2.85
CA LYS A 144 -4.32 7.49 3.97
C LYS A 144 -5.31 6.45 3.46
N VAL A 145 -5.07 5.21 3.81
CA VAL A 145 -5.98 4.10 3.54
C VAL A 145 -6.54 3.63 4.88
N ASP A 146 -7.82 3.35 4.99
CA ASP A 146 -8.54 2.89 6.20
C ASP A 146 -7.84 3.15 7.56
N ASN A 147 -8.48 3.90 8.46
CA ASN A 147 -7.99 4.17 9.82
C ASN A 147 -6.62 4.87 9.94
N ASN A 148 -6.29 5.79 9.04
CA ASN A 148 -4.98 6.49 8.98
C ASN A 148 -3.77 5.61 8.59
N VAL A 149 -3.97 4.46 8.01
CA VAL A 149 -2.88 3.66 7.45
C VAL A 149 -2.55 4.20 6.06
N ASN A 150 -1.32 4.66 5.85
CA ASN A 150 -0.88 5.12 4.55
C ASN A 150 -0.76 3.96 3.57
N MET A 151 -1.05 4.23 2.28
CA MET A 151 -0.81 3.27 1.22
C MET A 151 0.69 2.94 1.14
N THR A 152 1.02 1.68 0.91
CA THR A 152 2.38 1.21 0.76
C THR A 152 2.68 0.85 -0.69
N LEU A 153 3.95 0.90 -1.07
CA LEU A 153 4.38 0.49 -2.40
C LEU A 153 4.05 -1.00 -2.69
N HIS A 154 4.02 -1.85 -1.65
CA HIS A 154 3.56 -3.23 -1.74
C HIS A 154 2.17 -3.34 -2.39
N GLN A 155 1.23 -2.46 -1.99
CA GLN A 155 -0.13 -2.47 -2.50
C GLN A 155 -0.20 -2.11 -3.99
N LEU A 156 0.67 -1.22 -4.47
CA LEU A 156 0.78 -0.90 -5.90
C LEU A 156 1.47 -2.02 -6.68
N LEU A 157 2.60 -2.51 -6.18
CA LEU A 157 3.36 -3.57 -6.82
C LEU A 157 2.55 -4.85 -6.99
N ARG A 158 1.64 -5.16 -6.08
CA ARG A 158 0.72 -6.28 -6.16
C ARG A 158 -0.14 -6.30 -7.43
N PHE A 159 -0.48 -5.14 -7.97
CA PHE A 159 -1.23 -5.04 -9.24
C PHE A 159 -0.34 -5.19 -10.46
N VAL A 160 0.93 -4.87 -10.34
CA VAL A 160 1.91 -4.97 -11.43
C VAL A 160 2.56 -6.34 -11.46
N TYR A 161 2.81 -6.93 -10.29
CA TYR A 161 3.43 -8.24 -10.17
C TYR A 161 2.40 -9.37 -10.29
N LYS A 162 2.49 -10.16 -11.36
CA LYS A 162 1.65 -11.33 -11.57
C LYS A 162 2.43 -12.61 -11.30
N LYS A 163 1.99 -13.40 -10.32
CA LYS A 163 2.58 -14.73 -10.04
C LYS A 163 2.10 -15.74 -11.07
N GLN A 164 2.94 -16.74 -11.37
CA GLN A 164 2.59 -17.85 -12.27
C GLN A 164 1.39 -18.66 -11.76
N SER A 165 1.24 -18.79 -10.44
CA SER A 165 0.12 -19.49 -9.80
C SER A 165 -1.19 -18.73 -9.85
N ASP A 166 -1.17 -17.42 -10.14
CA ASP A 166 -2.36 -16.61 -10.13
C ASP A 166 -3.24 -16.96 -11.32
N SER A 167 -4.50 -17.30 -11.05
CA SER A 167 -5.49 -17.61 -12.07
C SER A 167 -5.59 -16.46 -13.08
N SER A 168 -5.65 -16.82 -14.37
CA SER A 168 -5.84 -15.85 -15.46
C SER A 168 -7.14 -15.03 -15.35
N THR A 169 -8.06 -15.45 -14.49
CA THR A 169 -9.39 -14.85 -14.31
C THR A 169 -9.34 -13.55 -13.51
N TYR A 170 -8.32 -13.35 -12.67
CA TYR A 170 -8.20 -12.15 -11.86
C TYR A 170 -7.05 -11.29 -12.38
N ILE A 171 -7.38 -10.26 -13.16
CA ILE A 171 -6.40 -9.27 -13.66
C ILE A 171 -5.85 -8.45 -12.50
N LEU A 172 -6.67 -8.21 -11.48
CA LEU A 172 -6.29 -7.48 -10.27
C LEU A 172 -6.11 -8.47 -9.12
N ASN A 173 -4.90 -8.54 -8.57
CA ASN A 173 -4.55 -9.36 -7.41
C ASN A 173 -5.19 -8.73 -6.15
N GLN A 174 -6.47 -9.05 -5.91
CA GLN A 174 -7.21 -8.58 -4.74
C GLN A 174 -7.01 -9.57 -3.59
N GLU A 175 -6.70 -9.05 -2.43
CA GLU A 175 -6.67 -9.84 -1.21
C GLU A 175 -8.05 -9.79 -0.56
N ASP A 176 -8.51 -10.89 0.01
CA ASP A 176 -9.87 -11.02 0.59
C ASP A 176 -10.12 -10.02 1.73
N TRP A 177 -9.04 -9.60 2.42
CA TRP A 177 -9.11 -8.62 3.51
C TRP A 177 -9.07 -7.15 3.05
N ASP A 178 -8.96 -6.88 1.74
CA ASP A 178 -9.02 -5.50 1.27
C ASP A 178 -10.43 -4.95 1.36
N SER A 179 -10.59 -3.85 2.09
CA SER A 179 -11.86 -3.13 2.12
C SER A 179 -12.20 -2.53 0.75
N SER A 180 -13.49 -2.29 0.50
CA SER A 180 -13.94 -1.65 -0.75
C SER A 180 -13.27 -0.30 -0.98
N LEU A 181 -13.16 0.53 0.07
CA LEU A 181 -12.48 1.84 0.00
C LEU A 181 -11.01 1.72 -0.38
N LYS A 182 -10.32 0.69 0.17
CA LYS A 182 -8.91 0.45 -0.16
C LYS A 182 -8.74 0.07 -1.63
N ARG A 183 -9.64 -0.77 -2.16
CA ARG A 183 -9.62 -1.16 -3.57
C ARG A 183 -9.87 0.03 -4.49
N GLU A 184 -10.86 0.85 -4.18
CA GLU A 184 -11.15 2.08 -4.92
C GLU A 184 -9.95 3.03 -4.89
N ALA A 185 -9.37 3.30 -3.73
CA ALA A 185 -8.21 4.16 -3.59
C ALA A 185 -7.02 3.69 -4.44
N ILE A 186 -6.73 2.39 -4.45
CA ILE A 186 -5.65 1.83 -5.26
C ILE A 186 -5.96 1.98 -6.76
N GLN A 187 -7.21 1.74 -7.17
CA GLN A 187 -7.63 1.90 -8.56
C GLN A 187 -7.53 3.36 -9.02
N ASP A 188 -8.08 4.29 -8.24
CA ASP A 188 -8.01 5.73 -8.51
C ASP A 188 -6.55 6.19 -8.62
N TYR A 189 -5.69 5.61 -7.80
CA TYR A 189 -4.27 5.89 -7.79
C TYR A 189 -3.55 5.44 -9.06
N LEU A 190 -3.76 4.18 -9.45
CA LEU A 190 -3.17 3.61 -10.67
C LEU A 190 -3.66 4.30 -11.94
N LEU A 191 -4.89 4.84 -11.90
CA LEU A 191 -5.49 5.58 -13.02
C LEU A 191 -5.15 7.07 -13.01
N GLY A 192 -4.49 7.57 -11.96
CA GLY A 192 -4.18 8.99 -11.80
C GLY A 192 -5.37 9.88 -11.44
N PHE A 193 -6.46 9.28 -10.97
CA PHE A 193 -7.70 9.98 -10.55
C PHE A 193 -7.79 10.19 -9.05
N TYR A 194 -6.73 9.87 -8.31
CA TYR A 194 -6.76 9.95 -6.87
C TYR A 194 -6.85 11.41 -6.39
N ASP A 195 -7.85 11.68 -5.55
CA ASP A 195 -8.10 12.95 -4.88
C ASP A 195 -8.12 12.73 -3.36
N ASN A 196 -7.19 13.38 -2.65
CA ASN A 196 -7.05 13.28 -1.20
C ASN A 196 -8.31 13.76 -0.46
N GLU A 197 -8.93 14.87 -0.89
CA GLU A 197 -10.08 15.44 -0.23
C GLU A 197 -11.31 14.54 -0.38
N LEU A 198 -11.52 14.04 -1.59
CA LEU A 198 -12.60 13.10 -1.88
C LEU A 198 -12.43 11.80 -1.08
N TYR A 199 -11.20 11.30 -0.98
CA TYR A 199 -10.92 10.06 -0.26
C TYR A 199 -11.11 10.24 1.26
N ASP A 200 -10.61 11.34 1.84
CA ASP A 200 -10.84 11.67 3.25
C ASP A 200 -12.34 11.85 3.58
N ALA A 201 -13.10 12.45 2.65
CA ALA A 201 -14.54 12.57 2.78
C ALA A 201 -15.25 11.20 2.78
N ARG A 202 -14.85 10.27 1.90
CA ARG A 202 -15.38 8.90 1.86
C ARG A 202 -15.07 8.11 3.14
N ILE A 203 -13.87 8.26 3.70
CA ILE A 203 -13.51 7.64 5.01
C ILE A 203 -14.41 8.17 6.12
N LYS A 204 -14.61 9.50 6.20
CA LYS A 204 -15.49 10.12 7.21
C LYS A 204 -16.94 9.65 7.04
N LEU A 205 -17.43 9.62 5.81
CA LEU A 205 -18.79 9.12 5.52
C LEU A 205 -18.99 7.70 6.05
N LYS A 206 -18.08 6.79 5.72
CA LYS A 206 -18.14 5.40 6.18
C LYS A 206 -18.06 5.27 7.72
N SER A 207 -17.28 6.15 8.37
CA SER A 207 -17.25 6.21 9.84
C SER A 207 -18.60 6.63 10.41
N TYR A 208 -19.22 7.67 9.86
CA TYR A 208 -20.53 8.14 10.30
C TYR A 208 -21.64 7.13 10.03
N GLU A 209 -21.63 6.46 8.88
CA GLU A 209 -22.58 5.37 8.59
C GLU A 209 -22.49 4.26 9.64
N LYS A 210 -21.28 3.92 10.08
CA LYS A 210 -21.04 2.93 11.12
C LYS A 210 -21.58 3.37 12.49
N ASP A 211 -21.38 4.64 12.83
CA ASP A 211 -21.89 5.22 14.07
C ASP A 211 -23.42 5.29 14.04
N VAL A 212 -24.02 5.69 12.94
CA VAL A 212 -25.49 5.69 12.76
C VAL A 212 -26.05 4.28 12.90
N ALA A 213 -25.45 3.29 12.26
CA ALA A 213 -25.89 1.89 12.39
C ALA A 213 -25.80 1.39 13.84
N LYS A 214 -24.71 1.75 14.56
CA LYS A 214 -24.51 1.42 15.96
C LYS A 214 -25.61 2.04 16.85
N TYR A 215 -25.81 3.35 16.75
CA TYR A 215 -26.80 4.05 17.54
C TYR A 215 -28.22 3.61 17.22
N THR A 216 -28.53 3.32 15.95
CA THR A 216 -29.83 2.74 15.56
C THR A 216 -30.07 1.41 16.25
N THR A 217 -29.06 0.54 16.34
CA THR A 217 -29.15 -0.76 17.03
C THR A 217 -29.35 -0.56 18.54
N GLU A 218 -28.62 0.36 19.14
CA GLU A 218 -28.76 0.71 20.55
C GLU A 218 -30.19 1.23 20.88
N ILE A 219 -30.69 2.17 20.07
CA ILE A 219 -32.07 2.70 20.21
C ILE A 219 -33.10 1.58 20.08
N ASN A 220 -32.98 0.69 19.10
CA ASN A 220 -33.89 -0.43 18.93
C ASN A 220 -33.83 -1.40 20.10
N SER A 221 -32.65 -1.64 20.68
CA SER A 221 -32.50 -2.47 21.89
C SER A 221 -33.20 -1.84 23.10
N ILE A 222 -33.03 -0.53 23.31
CA ILE A 222 -33.69 0.21 24.37
C ILE A 222 -35.22 0.19 24.18
N LYS A 223 -35.72 0.43 22.95
CA LYS A 223 -37.16 0.34 22.64
C LYS A 223 -37.70 -1.04 22.98
N THR A 224 -36.99 -2.11 22.64
CA THR A 224 -37.39 -3.48 22.94
C THR A 224 -37.48 -3.75 24.46
N ILE A 225 -36.51 -3.26 25.23
CA ILE A 225 -36.46 -3.39 26.67
C ILE A 225 -37.64 -2.63 27.32
N LEU A 226 -37.92 -1.41 26.87
CA LEU A 226 -39.02 -0.58 27.38
C LEU A 226 -40.39 -1.21 27.09
N VAL A 227 -40.58 -1.78 25.91
CA VAL A 227 -41.83 -2.51 25.56
C VAL A 227 -42.03 -3.75 26.41
N ASN A 228 -40.94 -4.49 26.70
CA ASN A 228 -41.01 -5.72 27.49
C ASN A 228 -41.12 -5.50 29.04
N SER A 229 -40.83 -4.29 29.52
CA SER A 229 -40.74 -4.00 30.97
C SER A 229 -42.03 -3.50 31.58
N ASP A 230 -43.19 -3.58 30.94
CA ASP A 230 -44.52 -3.17 31.47
C ASP A 230 -44.55 -1.79 32.19
N ILE A 231 -43.51 -1.02 32.03
CA ILE A 231 -43.40 0.35 32.50
C ILE A 231 -44.20 1.19 31.51
N GLY A 232 -45.39 1.64 31.91
CA GLY A 232 -46.35 2.39 31.10
C GLY A 232 -45.87 3.74 30.55
N VAL A 233 -44.69 3.75 30.00
CA VAL A 233 -44.16 4.88 29.21
C VAL A 233 -44.83 4.83 27.84
N LYS A 234 -45.67 5.81 27.56
CA LYS A 234 -46.28 5.94 26.24
C LYS A 234 -45.19 5.96 25.16
N THR A 235 -45.09 4.87 24.40
CA THR A 235 -44.15 4.71 23.27
C THR A 235 -44.31 5.81 22.24
N THR A 236 -45.40 6.51 22.18
CA THR A 236 -45.69 7.68 21.32
C THR A 236 -44.70 8.82 21.55
N SER A 237 -44.30 9.11 22.78
CA SER A 237 -43.39 10.25 23.07
C SER A 237 -41.94 10.01 22.63
N LEU A 238 -41.50 8.75 22.59
CA LEU A 238 -40.16 8.39 22.16
C LEU A 238 -40.02 8.32 20.62
N THR A 239 -41.09 7.89 19.95
CA THR A 239 -41.15 7.93 18.46
C THR A 239 -41.25 9.35 17.96
N GLU A 240 -42.05 10.21 18.57
CA GLU A 240 -42.13 11.64 18.24
C GLU A 240 -40.80 12.34 18.47
N PHE A 241 -40.10 12.06 19.56
CA PHE A 241 -38.76 12.63 19.80
C PHE A 241 -37.72 12.16 18.78
N CYS A 242 -37.75 10.87 18.39
CA CYS A 242 -36.84 10.38 17.34
C CYS A 242 -37.17 10.98 15.96
N GLU A 243 -38.47 11.15 15.63
CA GLU A 243 -38.87 11.79 14.37
C GLU A 243 -38.51 13.28 14.34
N ASP A 244 -38.53 13.99 15.46
CA ASP A 244 -38.13 15.37 15.56
C ASP A 244 -36.60 15.52 15.44
N VAL A 245 -35.80 14.61 16.03
CA VAL A 245 -34.35 14.57 15.87
C VAL A 245 -33.98 14.24 14.42
N GLU A 246 -34.68 13.34 13.76
CA GLU A 246 -34.50 13.06 12.33
C GLU A 246 -34.83 14.26 11.44
N LYS A 247 -35.88 15.01 11.77
CA LYS A 247 -36.24 16.24 11.04
C LYS A 247 -35.25 17.39 11.24
N GLU A 248 -34.64 17.51 12.40
CA GLU A 248 -33.64 18.52 12.68
C GLU A 248 -32.27 18.20 12.07
N THR A 249 -31.93 16.90 11.92
CA THR A 249 -30.65 16.49 11.33
C THR A 249 -30.65 16.44 9.80
N LEU A 250 -31.78 16.16 9.17
CA LEU A 250 -31.95 16.14 7.70
C LEU A 250 -31.55 17.45 6.98
N PRO A 251 -31.83 18.66 7.50
CA PRO A 251 -31.42 19.89 6.84
C PRO A 251 -29.92 20.12 6.77
N VAL A 252 -29.17 19.57 7.71
CA VAL A 252 -27.70 19.72 7.78
C VAL A 252 -27.03 18.91 6.68
N TRP A 253 -27.56 17.73 6.34
CA TRP A 253 -27.03 16.88 5.27
C TRP A 253 -27.27 17.46 3.87
N LEU A 254 -28.42 18.09 3.68
CA LEU A 254 -28.75 18.73 2.40
C LEU A 254 -27.92 19.97 2.09
N GLN A 255 -27.38 20.65 3.10
CA GLN A 255 -26.49 21.79 2.92
C GLN A 255 -25.08 21.38 2.45
N PHE A 256 -24.66 20.15 2.73
CA PHE A 256 -23.35 19.63 2.29
C PHE A 256 -23.38 19.01 0.87
N ILE A 257 -24.56 18.72 0.32
CA ILE A 257 -24.68 18.12 -1.03
C ILE A 257 -24.83 19.21 -2.12
N CYS A 258 -25.21 20.42 -1.73
CA CYS A 258 -25.45 21.54 -2.66
C CYS A 258 -24.36 22.63 -2.61
N ALA A 259 -23.27 22.45 -1.91
CA ALA A 259 -22.11 23.32 -1.89
C ALA A 259 -20.90 22.65 -2.59
#